data_e08c1d06faa0d0ee4f37a90dcfaacae9
#
_entry.id   e08c1d06faa0d0ee4f37a90dcfaacae9
#
_cell.length_a   1.000
_cell.length_b   1.000
_cell.length_c   1.000
_cell.angle_alpha   90.00
_cell.angle_beta   90.00
_cell.angle_gamma   90.00
#
_symmetry.space_group_name_H-M   'P 1'
#
loop_
_entity.id
_entity.type
_entity.pdbx_description
1 polymer ?
#
loop_
_entity_poly.entity_id
_entity_poly.type
_entity_poly.pdbx_seq_one_letter_code
_entity_poly.pdbx_strand_id
1 'polypeptide(L)'
;MNTNIFFKKKNIKLNKIFPKSNLRENFSITDIKPLELAGKKDLTFFDSIKYKNSANKTKASVCITTSNLEKFLPVSTQKIIVKNVLFDLAKVLKIIYPTADVDYPDLSVKTPNNKTYKGVKFGNNVLIGKTVKIGKNSIIG
;
A
#
# COMPACT_ATOMS: atom_id res chain seq x y z
N MET A 1 -4.72 6.26 -17.35
CA MET A 1 -5.47 6.64 -16.13
C MET A 1 -4.47 7.14 -15.10
N ASN A 2 -4.47 8.45 -14.79
CA ASN A 2 -3.69 8.96 -13.67
C ASN A 2 -4.37 8.52 -12.38
N THR A 3 -3.95 7.40 -11.83
CA THR A 3 -4.30 7.06 -10.46
C THR A 3 -3.59 8.07 -9.57
N ASN A 4 -4.33 8.97 -8.95
CA ASN A 4 -3.83 9.85 -7.90
C ASN A 4 -3.26 8.96 -6.79
N ILE A 5 -1.94 8.75 -6.80
CA ILE A 5 -1.26 8.01 -5.75
C ILE A 5 -1.22 8.95 -4.54
N PHE A 6 -2.06 8.65 -3.56
CA PHE A 6 -2.17 9.45 -2.34
C PHE A 6 -0.82 9.49 -1.58
N PHE A 7 -0.09 8.38 -1.58
CA PHE A 7 1.24 8.29 -0.96
C PHE A 7 2.33 8.17 -2.01
N LYS A 8 3.45 8.87 -1.80
CA LYS A 8 4.65 8.72 -2.61
C LYS A 8 5.28 7.35 -2.32
N LYS A 9 5.40 6.53 -3.36
CA LYS A 9 5.97 5.20 -3.30
C LYS A 9 7.42 5.20 -3.81
N LYS A 10 8.31 4.52 -3.09
CA LYS A 10 9.70 4.27 -3.53
C LYS A 10 9.82 2.89 -4.16
N ASN A 11 10.43 2.82 -5.34
CA ASN A 11 10.80 1.55 -5.97
C ASN A 11 12.15 1.09 -5.40
N ILE A 12 12.13 0.01 -4.62
CA ILE A 12 13.33 -0.48 -3.91
C ILE A 12 13.55 -1.95 -4.27
N LYS A 13 14.82 -2.30 -4.52
CA LYS A 13 15.21 -3.70 -4.79
C LYS A 13 15.02 -4.57 -3.55
N LEU A 14 14.60 -5.80 -3.77
CA LEU A 14 14.28 -6.77 -2.71
C LEU A 14 15.46 -7.02 -1.76
N ASN A 15 16.70 -7.11 -2.27
CA ASN A 15 17.88 -7.29 -1.44
C ASN A 15 18.21 -6.10 -0.53
N LYS A 16 17.75 -4.89 -0.85
CA LYS A 16 17.89 -3.73 0.02
C LYS A 16 16.89 -3.76 1.18
N ILE A 17 15.74 -4.38 0.95
CA ILE A 17 14.69 -4.56 1.98
C ILE A 17 15.05 -5.74 2.89
N PHE A 18 15.53 -6.83 2.30
CA PHE A 18 15.87 -8.09 2.98
C PHE A 18 17.32 -8.51 2.73
N PRO A 19 18.31 -7.78 3.25
CA PRO A 19 19.72 -8.01 2.93
C PRO A 19 20.28 -9.35 3.45
N LYS A 20 19.62 -9.94 4.46
CA LYS A 20 20.03 -11.22 5.06
C LYS A 20 19.28 -12.44 4.51
N SER A 21 18.36 -12.24 3.58
CA SER A 21 17.56 -13.32 3.01
C SER A 21 18.27 -13.93 1.80
N ASN A 22 18.24 -15.27 1.70
CA ASN A 22 18.72 -15.97 0.52
C ASN A 22 17.69 -15.82 -0.62
N LEU A 23 17.88 -14.81 -1.45
CA LEU A 23 16.98 -14.44 -2.52
C LEU A 23 17.31 -15.20 -3.80
N ARG A 24 16.35 -15.89 -4.39
CA ARG A 24 16.48 -16.51 -5.72
C ARG A 24 16.53 -15.46 -6.84
N GLU A 25 15.70 -14.43 -6.70
CA GLU A 25 15.62 -13.33 -7.65
C GLU A 25 15.67 -11.99 -6.91
N ASN A 26 16.33 -11.01 -7.52
CA ASN A 26 16.43 -9.66 -6.98
C ASN A 26 15.84 -8.65 -7.96
N PHE A 27 14.63 -8.22 -7.69
CA PHE A 27 13.89 -7.22 -8.49
C PHE A 27 13.41 -6.05 -7.62
N SER A 28 13.00 -4.98 -8.26
CA SER A 28 12.36 -3.86 -7.56
C SER A 28 10.90 -4.21 -7.28
N ILE A 29 10.50 -4.04 -6.01
CA ILE A 29 9.11 -4.24 -5.59
C ILE A 29 8.23 -3.19 -6.26
N THR A 30 7.16 -3.65 -6.91
CA THR A 30 6.18 -2.78 -7.56
C THR A 30 5.18 -2.24 -6.55
N ASP A 31 4.71 -3.11 -5.66
CA ASP A 31 3.74 -2.74 -4.63
C ASP A 31 3.68 -3.79 -3.51
N ILE A 32 2.96 -3.47 -2.43
CA ILE A 32 2.56 -4.41 -1.39
C ILE A 32 1.06 -4.59 -1.49
N LYS A 33 0.61 -5.84 -1.67
CA LYS A 33 -0.80 -6.17 -1.87
C LYS A 33 -1.22 -7.40 -1.08
N PRO A 34 -2.51 -7.54 -0.75
CA PRO A 34 -3.07 -8.77 -0.22
C PRO A 34 -2.83 -9.96 -1.16
N LEU A 35 -2.87 -11.18 -0.62
CA LEU A 35 -2.59 -12.44 -1.34
C LEU A 35 -3.35 -12.59 -2.66
N GLU A 36 -4.61 -12.17 -2.68
CA GLU A 36 -5.51 -12.30 -3.84
C GLU A 36 -5.21 -11.31 -4.96
N LEU A 37 -4.67 -10.13 -4.60
CA LEU A 37 -4.44 -9.02 -5.54
C LEU A 37 -3.00 -8.92 -5.99
N ALA A 38 -2.09 -9.60 -5.30
CA ALA A 38 -0.67 -9.54 -5.58
C ALA A 38 -0.31 -10.28 -6.88
N GLY A 39 0.48 -9.64 -7.72
CA GLY A 39 0.96 -10.18 -8.99
C GLY A 39 2.49 -10.22 -9.06
N LYS A 40 3.01 -10.30 -10.30
CA LYS A 40 4.45 -10.29 -10.54
C LYS A 40 5.10 -9.02 -9.99
N LYS A 41 6.25 -9.19 -9.31
CA LYS A 41 7.02 -8.11 -8.64
C LYS A 41 6.29 -7.43 -7.48
N ASP A 42 5.09 -7.89 -7.11
CA ASP A 42 4.47 -7.44 -5.87
C ASP A 42 4.98 -8.27 -4.69
N LEU A 43 5.05 -7.63 -3.53
CA LEU A 43 5.25 -8.26 -2.24
C LEU A 43 3.89 -8.50 -1.59
N THR A 44 3.71 -9.66 -1.03
CA THR A 44 2.55 -10.00 -0.20
C THR A 44 2.97 -10.54 1.16
N PHE A 45 2.01 -10.84 2.02
CA PHE A 45 2.24 -11.37 3.35
C PHE A 45 1.21 -12.44 3.70
N PHE A 46 1.64 -13.42 4.51
CA PHE A 46 0.81 -14.53 4.94
C PHE A 46 1.12 -14.86 6.39
N ASP A 47 0.26 -14.40 7.30
CA ASP A 47 0.45 -14.43 8.76
C ASP A 47 -0.51 -15.38 9.49
N SER A 48 -1.58 -15.85 8.82
CA SER A 48 -2.61 -16.68 9.44
C SER A 48 -3.09 -17.79 8.53
N ILE A 49 -3.25 -18.99 9.09
CA ILE A 49 -3.76 -20.18 8.41
C ILE A 49 -5.16 -19.97 7.79
N LYS A 50 -5.93 -19.01 8.30
CA LYS A 50 -7.23 -18.63 7.75
C LYS A 50 -7.17 -18.28 6.26
N TYR A 51 -6.04 -17.75 5.81
CA TYR A 51 -5.81 -17.31 4.43
C TYR A 51 -5.12 -18.36 3.55
N LYS A 52 -5.07 -19.63 4.00
CA LYS A 52 -4.42 -20.74 3.27
C LYS A 52 -4.88 -20.85 1.84
N ASN A 53 -6.17 -20.72 1.57
CA ASN A 53 -6.72 -20.86 0.22
C ASN A 53 -6.24 -19.75 -0.72
N SER A 54 -6.15 -18.51 -0.21
CA SER A 54 -5.60 -17.37 -0.95
C SER A 54 -4.10 -17.50 -1.13
N ALA A 55 -3.38 -17.99 -0.11
CA ALA A 55 -1.95 -18.22 -0.15
C ALA A 55 -1.58 -19.24 -1.25
N ASN A 56 -2.30 -20.36 -1.33
CA ASN A 56 -2.06 -21.38 -2.36
C ASN A 56 -2.24 -20.87 -3.81
N LYS A 57 -3.04 -19.83 -4.00
CA LYS A 57 -3.40 -19.30 -5.33
C LYS A 57 -2.71 -17.99 -5.66
N THR A 58 -1.90 -17.44 -4.75
CA THR A 58 -1.26 -16.14 -4.96
C THR A 58 -0.34 -16.16 -6.19
N LYS A 59 -0.33 -15.06 -6.93
CA LYS A 59 0.56 -14.82 -8.07
C LYS A 59 1.73 -13.88 -7.71
N ALA A 60 1.88 -13.58 -6.41
CA ALA A 60 2.96 -12.73 -5.92
C ALA A 60 4.33 -13.35 -6.17
N SER A 61 5.30 -12.54 -6.56
CA SER A 61 6.69 -13.01 -6.71
C SER A 61 7.37 -13.24 -5.36
N VAL A 62 6.95 -12.55 -4.30
CA VAL A 62 7.54 -12.69 -2.95
C VAL A 62 6.50 -12.55 -1.86
N CYS A 63 6.64 -13.34 -0.79
CA CYS A 63 5.74 -13.35 0.36
C CYS A 63 6.52 -13.36 1.66
N ILE A 64 6.18 -12.46 2.59
CA ILE A 64 6.64 -12.49 3.98
C ILE A 64 5.76 -13.49 4.73
N THR A 65 6.36 -14.48 5.38
CA THR A 65 5.63 -15.53 6.09
C THR A 65 6.45 -16.14 7.22
N THR A 66 5.88 -17.08 7.96
CA THR A 66 6.59 -17.89 8.96
C THR A 66 6.95 -19.27 8.41
N SER A 67 7.90 -19.94 9.05
CA SER A 67 8.31 -21.32 8.68
C SER A 67 7.15 -22.32 8.70
N ASN A 68 6.17 -22.13 9.60
CA ASN A 68 5.01 -23.03 9.69
C ASN A 68 4.02 -22.86 8.53
N LEU A 69 3.98 -21.68 7.93
CA LEU A 69 3.02 -21.31 6.90
C LEU A 69 3.59 -21.39 5.47
N GLU A 70 4.91 -21.36 5.31
CA GLU A 70 5.55 -21.30 3.99
C GLU A 70 5.16 -22.45 3.05
N LYS A 71 4.85 -23.63 3.59
CA LYS A 71 4.44 -24.82 2.84
C LYS A 71 3.14 -24.65 2.04
N PHE A 72 2.33 -23.67 2.38
CA PHE A 72 1.07 -23.36 1.70
C PHE A 72 1.24 -22.36 0.54
N LEU A 73 2.43 -21.83 0.34
CA LEU A 73 2.73 -20.90 -0.75
C LEU A 73 3.21 -21.67 -2.00
N PRO A 74 2.89 -21.19 -3.21
CA PRO A 74 3.40 -21.77 -4.44
C PRO A 74 4.94 -21.84 -4.46
N VAL A 75 5.50 -22.83 -5.14
CA VAL A 75 6.97 -22.94 -5.32
C VAL A 75 7.53 -21.74 -6.07
N SER A 76 6.76 -21.14 -6.98
CA SER A 76 7.12 -19.95 -7.74
C SER A 76 7.26 -18.70 -6.86
N THR A 77 6.55 -18.62 -5.74
CA THR A 77 6.63 -17.50 -4.80
C THR A 77 7.88 -17.61 -3.94
N GLN A 78 8.73 -16.58 -3.97
CA GLN A 78 9.90 -16.48 -3.11
C GLN A 78 9.45 -16.16 -1.66
N LYS A 79 9.96 -16.89 -0.68
CA LYS A 79 9.53 -16.83 0.71
C LYS A 79 10.54 -16.08 1.55
N ILE A 80 10.10 -15.09 2.29
CA ILE A 80 10.88 -14.36 3.29
C ILE A 80 10.39 -14.82 4.66
N ILE A 81 11.19 -15.68 5.30
CA ILE A 81 10.83 -16.29 6.58
C ILE A 81 11.18 -15.32 7.71
N VAL A 82 10.19 -15.00 8.51
CA VAL A 82 10.31 -14.09 9.65
C VAL A 82 9.62 -14.66 10.90
N LYS A 83 9.95 -14.12 12.07
CA LYS A 83 9.28 -14.49 13.32
C LYS A 83 7.92 -13.82 13.49
N ASN A 84 7.80 -12.57 13.08
CA ASN A 84 6.57 -11.77 13.18
C ASN A 84 6.28 -11.07 11.85
N VAL A 85 5.32 -11.63 11.11
CA VAL A 85 4.99 -11.17 9.75
C VAL A 85 4.52 -9.72 9.73
N LEU A 86 3.60 -9.34 10.63
CA LEU A 86 3.03 -7.99 10.63
C LEU A 86 4.05 -6.93 11.05
N PHE A 87 4.95 -7.26 11.99
CA PHE A 87 6.02 -6.35 12.39
C PHE A 87 7.01 -6.08 11.26
N ASP A 88 7.44 -7.14 10.56
CA ASP A 88 8.35 -6.97 9.43
C ASP A 88 7.65 -6.33 8.22
N LEU A 89 6.35 -6.61 8.00
CA LEU A 89 5.53 -5.91 7.03
C LEU A 89 5.47 -4.40 7.31
N ALA A 90 5.26 -3.99 8.56
CA ALA A 90 5.23 -2.57 8.95
C ALA A 90 6.56 -1.86 8.62
N LYS A 91 7.71 -2.52 8.88
CA LYS A 91 9.03 -1.99 8.49
C LYS A 91 9.15 -1.81 6.98
N VAL A 92 8.70 -2.80 6.21
CA VAL A 92 8.74 -2.75 4.74
C VAL A 92 7.83 -1.64 4.21
N LEU A 93 6.63 -1.50 4.76
CA LEU A 93 5.70 -0.42 4.42
C LEU A 93 6.35 0.95 4.64
N LYS A 94 7.03 1.15 5.77
CA LYS A 94 7.74 2.41 6.06
C LYS A 94 8.88 2.70 5.09
N ILE A 95 9.55 1.67 4.57
CA ILE A 95 10.60 1.82 3.56
C ILE A 95 10.01 2.22 2.19
N ILE A 96 8.91 1.57 1.78
CA ILE A 96 8.27 1.77 0.48
C ILE A 96 7.40 3.04 0.48
N TYR A 97 6.71 3.31 1.58
CA TYR A 97 5.81 4.46 1.77
C TYR A 97 6.26 5.32 2.97
N PRO A 98 7.38 6.03 2.89
CA PRO A 98 8.04 6.64 4.06
C PRO A 98 7.24 7.75 4.75
N THR A 99 6.18 8.24 4.12
CA THR A 99 5.33 9.31 4.67
C THR A 99 3.89 8.86 4.95
N ALA A 100 3.58 7.56 4.80
CA ALA A 100 2.22 7.07 4.95
C ALA A 100 1.76 6.95 6.42
N ASP A 101 2.69 6.93 7.36
CA ASP A 101 2.45 6.86 8.80
C ASP A 101 2.42 8.24 9.48
N VAL A 102 2.56 9.32 8.72
CA VAL A 102 2.59 10.69 9.24
C VAL A 102 1.55 11.52 8.51
N ASP A 103 0.60 12.05 9.27
CA ASP A 103 -0.39 13.00 8.78
C ASP A 103 0.20 14.41 8.82
N TYR A 104 0.87 14.80 7.74
CA TYR A 104 1.38 16.15 7.61
C TYR A 104 0.25 17.10 7.25
N PRO A 105 0.21 18.31 7.87
CA PRO A 105 -0.75 19.34 7.47
C PRO A 105 -0.67 19.63 5.97
N ASP A 106 -1.80 19.55 5.27
CA ASP A 106 -1.86 19.95 3.87
C ASP A 106 -1.92 21.46 3.74
N LEU A 107 -0.77 22.07 3.55
CA LEU A 107 -0.65 23.53 3.37
C LEU A 107 -1.23 24.02 2.01
N SER A 108 -1.67 23.13 1.16
CA SER A 108 -2.28 23.47 -0.14
C SER A 108 -3.79 23.73 -0.07
N VAL A 109 -4.42 23.42 1.07
CA VAL A 109 -5.86 23.65 1.27
C VAL A 109 -6.22 25.13 1.20
N LYS A 110 -7.40 25.42 0.64
CA LYS A 110 -7.91 26.80 0.46
C LYS A 110 -9.38 26.86 0.81
N THR A 111 -9.84 28.03 1.21
CA THR A 111 -11.27 28.31 1.32
C THR A 111 -11.97 28.08 -0.02
N PRO A 112 -13.17 27.51 -0.02
CA PRO A 112 -13.91 27.24 -1.23
C PRO A 112 -14.26 28.54 -1.98
N ASN A 113 -14.20 28.45 -3.32
CA ASN A 113 -14.60 29.54 -4.18
C ASN A 113 -15.92 29.16 -4.89
N ASN A 114 -16.96 29.96 -4.70
CA ASN A 114 -18.30 29.75 -5.29
C ASN A 114 -18.28 29.75 -6.83
N LYS A 115 -17.29 30.40 -7.46
CA LYS A 115 -17.14 30.35 -8.93
C LYS A 115 -16.70 28.96 -9.41
N THR A 116 -15.87 28.27 -8.60
CA THR A 116 -15.37 26.91 -8.89
C THR A 116 -16.42 25.86 -8.55
N TYR A 117 -17.11 26.02 -7.42
CA TYR A 117 -18.07 25.04 -6.90
C TYR A 117 -19.52 25.56 -6.98
N LYS A 118 -19.98 25.80 -8.21
CA LYS A 118 -21.35 26.31 -8.45
C LYS A 118 -22.42 25.35 -7.90
N GLY A 119 -23.33 25.88 -7.11
CA GLY A 119 -24.46 25.12 -6.52
C GLY A 119 -24.05 24.24 -5.32
N VAL A 120 -22.86 24.45 -4.73
CA VAL A 120 -22.46 23.82 -3.47
C VAL A 120 -22.62 24.82 -2.33
N LYS A 121 -23.14 24.38 -1.19
CA LYS A 121 -23.21 25.17 0.03
C LYS A 121 -22.07 24.78 0.97
N PHE A 122 -21.37 25.77 1.49
CA PHE A 122 -20.26 25.56 2.43
C PHE A 122 -20.59 26.18 3.79
N GLY A 123 -20.26 25.45 4.85
CA GLY A 123 -20.28 25.97 6.21
C GLY A 123 -19.07 26.87 6.50
N ASN A 124 -18.94 27.28 7.77
CA ASN A 124 -17.80 28.08 8.20
C ASN A 124 -16.54 27.23 8.30
N ASN A 125 -15.37 27.86 8.04
CA ASN A 125 -14.05 27.24 8.18
C ASN A 125 -13.78 25.99 7.33
N VAL A 126 -14.54 25.81 6.24
CA VAL A 126 -14.28 24.73 5.29
C VAL A 126 -13.01 25.04 4.50
N LEU A 127 -12.10 24.07 4.46
CA LEU A 127 -10.90 24.11 3.63
C LEU A 127 -10.94 22.95 2.64
N ILE A 128 -10.57 23.21 1.38
CA ILE A 128 -10.61 22.22 0.30
C ILE A 128 -9.21 22.01 -0.26
N GLY A 129 -8.79 20.74 -0.29
CA GLY A 129 -7.52 20.33 -0.88
C GLY A 129 -7.47 20.44 -2.40
N LYS A 130 -6.30 20.34 -2.97
CA LYS A 130 -6.12 20.29 -4.43
C LYS A 130 -6.85 19.07 -4.99
N THR A 131 -7.36 19.21 -6.21
CA THR A 131 -8.00 18.13 -6.99
C THR A 131 -9.32 17.58 -6.43
N VAL A 132 -9.85 18.14 -5.33
CA VAL A 132 -11.17 17.75 -4.81
C VAL A 132 -12.25 18.16 -5.79
N LYS A 133 -13.14 17.22 -6.12
CA LYS A 133 -14.32 17.45 -6.96
C LYS A 133 -15.56 17.28 -6.11
N ILE A 134 -16.43 18.28 -6.13
CA ILE A 134 -17.68 18.30 -5.35
C ILE A 134 -18.83 18.43 -6.34
N GLY A 135 -19.82 17.54 -6.23
CA GLY A 135 -21.01 17.56 -7.06
C GLY A 135 -21.91 18.76 -6.73
N LYS A 136 -22.74 19.17 -7.71
CA LYS A 136 -23.78 20.19 -7.48
C LYS A 136 -24.75 19.73 -6.39
N ASN A 137 -25.30 20.68 -5.67
CA ASN A 137 -26.28 20.48 -4.57
C ASN A 137 -25.68 19.79 -3.33
N SER A 138 -24.36 19.65 -3.23
CA SER A 138 -23.70 19.20 -2.00
C SER A 138 -23.74 20.29 -0.92
N ILE A 139 -23.78 19.84 0.34
CA ILE A 139 -23.64 20.70 1.53
C ILE A 139 -22.43 20.17 2.30
N ILE A 140 -21.45 21.03 2.54
CA ILE A 140 -20.21 20.70 3.24
C ILE A 140 -20.15 21.58 4.48
N GLY A 141 -20.11 20.96 5.66
CA GLY A 141 -20.03 21.63 6.96
C GLY A 141 -18.70 21.44 7.64
#